data_aa22603c745b9126b5f08fea9f8a9443
#
_entry.id   aa22603c745b9126b5f08fea9f8a9443
#
_cell.length_a   1.000
_cell.length_b   1.000
_cell.length_c   1.000
_cell.angle_alpha   90.00
_cell.angle_beta   90.00
_cell.angle_gamma   90.00
#
_symmetry.space_group_name_H-M   'P 1'
#
loop_
_entity.id
_entity.type
_entity.pdbx_description
1 polymer ?
#
loop_
_entity_poly.entity_id
_entity_poly.type
_entity_poly.pdbx_seq_one_letter_code
_entity_poly.pdbx_strand_id
1 'polypeptide(L)'
;MMIIEEMTIPANDLSRFVQAQDELFCDYGQALKEVQEGYKYTHWIWYIFPQLRALGHSRRARYFGISDLDEAVRYMKHPVLSARLREISGALLKHKGKKTALDIFGEIDAVKVRSSMTLFDAVCPNDVFSEVLDAFYDGDKDNLTVELLLARDKDRNSFTNNQ
;
A
#
# COMPACT_ATOMS: atom_id res chain seq x y z
N MET A 1 -18.65 -6.93 -3.10
CA MET A 1 -18.76 -5.97 -1.98
C MET A 1 -18.53 -6.71 -0.67
N MET A 2 -17.66 -6.16 0.18
CA MET A 2 -17.45 -6.75 1.51
C MET A 2 -18.70 -6.57 2.37
N ILE A 3 -19.14 -7.66 2.98
CA ILE A 3 -20.22 -7.63 3.95
C ILE A 3 -19.67 -7.33 5.35
N ILE A 4 -20.55 -6.94 6.28
CA ILE A 4 -20.15 -6.55 7.64
C ILE A 4 -19.37 -7.68 8.34
N GLU A 5 -19.73 -8.94 8.10
CA GLU A 5 -19.09 -10.09 8.70
C GLU A 5 -17.63 -10.23 8.28
N GLU A 6 -17.28 -9.90 7.03
CA GLU A 6 -15.90 -9.92 6.56
C GLU A 6 -15.05 -8.84 7.24
N MET A 7 -15.67 -7.74 7.66
CA MET A 7 -15.00 -6.64 8.34
C MET A 7 -14.84 -6.84 9.85
N THR A 8 -15.23 -8.01 10.38
CA THR A 8 -15.03 -8.34 11.80
C THR A 8 -13.64 -8.91 12.09
N ILE A 9 -12.87 -9.26 11.05
CA ILE A 9 -11.47 -9.68 11.21
C ILE A 9 -10.70 -8.53 11.85
N PRO A 10 -9.86 -8.80 12.90
CA PRO A 10 -9.08 -7.74 13.52
C PRO A 10 -8.26 -6.94 12.51
N ALA A 11 -8.29 -5.62 12.64
CA ALA A 11 -7.70 -4.71 11.67
C ALA A 11 -6.16 -4.74 11.63
N ASN A 12 -5.50 -5.58 12.44
CA ASN A 12 -4.06 -5.83 12.38
C ASN A 12 -3.72 -7.25 11.91
N ASP A 13 -4.73 -8.02 11.48
CA ASP A 13 -4.56 -9.37 10.97
C ASP A 13 -4.36 -9.33 9.46
N LEU A 14 -3.23 -9.85 8.99
CA LEU A 14 -2.89 -9.88 7.56
C LEU A 14 -3.86 -10.71 6.73
N SER A 15 -4.61 -11.62 7.34
CA SER A 15 -5.61 -12.43 6.63
C SER A 15 -6.67 -11.56 5.94
N ARG A 16 -6.94 -10.35 6.45
CA ARG A 16 -7.88 -9.44 5.82
C ARG A 16 -7.46 -9.06 4.39
N PHE A 17 -6.17 -8.93 4.16
CA PHE A 17 -5.62 -8.64 2.83
C PHE A 17 -5.71 -9.85 1.91
N VAL A 18 -5.29 -11.02 2.40
CA VAL A 18 -5.35 -12.26 1.61
C VAL A 18 -6.79 -12.57 1.20
N GLN A 19 -7.72 -12.46 2.15
CA GLN A 19 -9.13 -12.71 1.88
C GLN A 19 -9.69 -11.75 0.83
N ALA A 20 -9.41 -10.46 0.97
CA ALA A 20 -9.90 -9.47 0.00
C ALA A 20 -9.29 -9.70 -1.39
N GLN A 21 -8.00 -9.97 -1.46
CA GLN A 21 -7.30 -10.21 -2.73
C GLN A 21 -7.76 -11.48 -3.43
N ASP A 22 -8.18 -12.50 -2.69
CA ASP A 22 -8.61 -13.78 -3.25
C ASP A 22 -10.11 -13.85 -3.54
N GLU A 23 -10.95 -13.21 -2.71
CA GLU A 23 -12.38 -13.50 -2.69
C GLU A 23 -13.28 -12.34 -3.16
N LEU A 24 -12.81 -11.08 -3.09
CA LEU A 24 -13.65 -9.97 -3.53
C LEU A 24 -13.78 -9.93 -5.04
N PHE A 25 -14.88 -9.34 -5.53
CA PHE A 25 -15.15 -9.18 -6.97
C PHE A 25 -13.98 -8.48 -7.67
N CYS A 26 -13.46 -7.41 -7.05
CA CYS A 26 -12.26 -6.74 -7.55
C CYS A 26 -11.03 -7.37 -6.87
N ASP A 27 -10.69 -8.58 -7.27
CA ASP A 27 -9.62 -9.37 -6.68
C ASP A 27 -8.24 -8.92 -7.18
N TYR A 28 -7.20 -9.59 -6.70
CA TYR A 28 -5.83 -9.30 -7.13
C TYR A 28 -5.65 -9.50 -8.64
N GLY A 29 -6.23 -10.55 -9.21
CA GLY A 29 -6.16 -10.80 -10.66
C GLY A 29 -6.73 -9.66 -11.46
N GLN A 30 -7.88 -9.12 -11.03
CA GLN A 30 -8.51 -7.97 -11.68
C GLN A 30 -7.62 -6.72 -11.55
N ALA A 31 -7.07 -6.47 -10.36
CA ALA A 31 -6.18 -5.33 -10.15
C ALA A 31 -4.93 -5.42 -11.02
N LEU A 32 -4.30 -6.59 -11.06
CA LEU A 32 -3.10 -6.80 -11.89
C LEU A 32 -3.39 -6.57 -13.36
N LYS A 33 -4.53 -7.06 -13.85
CA LYS A 33 -4.96 -6.84 -15.24
C LYS A 33 -5.08 -5.36 -15.55
N GLU A 34 -5.75 -4.59 -14.68
CA GLU A 34 -5.93 -3.15 -14.89
C GLU A 34 -4.60 -2.40 -14.87
N VAL A 35 -3.69 -2.75 -13.96
CA VAL A 35 -2.34 -2.15 -13.94
C VAL A 35 -1.57 -2.51 -15.20
N GLN A 36 -1.62 -3.75 -15.64
CA GLN A 36 -0.97 -4.18 -16.88
C GLN A 36 -1.51 -3.42 -18.10
N GLU A 37 -2.81 -3.18 -18.15
CA GLU A 37 -3.45 -2.39 -19.20
C GLU A 37 -3.16 -0.89 -19.08
N GLY A 38 -2.75 -0.44 -17.89
CA GLY A 38 -2.41 0.95 -17.63
C GLY A 38 -3.59 1.86 -17.32
N TYR A 39 -4.69 1.30 -16.83
CA TYR A 39 -5.86 2.07 -16.45
C TYR A 39 -6.70 1.35 -15.41
N LYS A 40 -6.82 1.98 -14.21
CA LYS A 40 -7.64 1.47 -13.12
C LYS A 40 -9.10 1.91 -13.30
N TYR A 41 -10.01 0.97 -13.35
CA TYR A 41 -11.44 1.26 -13.50
C TYR A 41 -12.34 0.58 -12.46
N THR A 42 -11.82 -0.35 -11.65
CA THR A 42 -12.56 -0.94 -10.52
C THR A 42 -11.94 -0.55 -9.18
N HIS A 43 -12.56 -0.93 -8.07
CA HIS A 43 -12.27 -0.40 -6.74
C HIS A 43 -11.52 -1.42 -5.89
N TRP A 44 -10.18 -1.28 -5.81
CA TRP A 44 -9.33 -2.24 -5.11
C TRP A 44 -8.14 -1.61 -4.40
N ILE A 45 -8.00 -0.30 -4.40
CA ILE A 45 -6.76 0.36 -3.96
C ILE A 45 -6.39 0.02 -2.51
N TRP A 46 -7.37 -0.09 -1.61
CA TRP A 46 -7.14 -0.22 -0.17
C TRP A 46 -6.39 -1.50 0.22
N TYR A 47 -6.63 -2.61 -0.49
CA TYR A 47 -6.06 -3.91 -0.16
C TYR A 47 -5.03 -4.39 -1.17
N ILE A 48 -4.74 -3.62 -2.21
CA ILE A 48 -3.72 -3.93 -3.22
C ILE A 48 -2.47 -3.07 -3.02
N PHE A 49 -2.66 -1.77 -2.80
CA PHE A 49 -1.60 -0.82 -2.44
C PHE A 49 -1.92 -0.20 -1.08
N PRO A 50 -1.77 -0.97 0.02
CA PRO A 50 -2.19 -0.46 1.31
C PRO A 50 -1.27 0.64 1.82
N GLN A 51 -1.85 1.58 2.56
CA GLN A 51 -1.15 2.70 3.18
C GLN A 51 -1.33 2.65 4.70
N LEU A 52 -0.65 3.50 5.44
CA LEU A 52 -0.85 3.60 6.88
C LEU A 52 -2.30 3.95 7.22
N ARG A 53 -2.83 3.30 8.24
CA ARG A 53 -4.20 3.50 8.71
C ARG A 53 -4.50 4.95 9.05
N ALA A 54 -3.53 5.65 9.64
CA ALA A 54 -3.68 7.04 10.05
C ALA A 54 -3.98 7.98 8.88
N LEU A 55 -3.66 7.59 7.64
CA LEU A 55 -3.97 8.38 6.45
C LEU A 55 -5.41 8.21 5.97
N GLY A 56 -6.08 7.14 6.42
CA GLY A 56 -7.41 6.79 5.94
C GLY A 56 -8.54 7.51 6.66
N HIS A 57 -9.55 7.92 5.91
CA HIS A 57 -10.73 8.60 6.46
C HIS A 57 -12.00 7.76 6.32
N SER A 58 -12.07 6.88 5.32
CA SER A 58 -13.21 6.01 5.12
C SER A 58 -13.08 4.72 5.94
N ARG A 59 -14.20 4.00 6.08
CA ARG A 59 -14.24 2.72 6.78
C ARG A 59 -13.29 1.70 6.12
N ARG A 60 -13.30 1.60 4.79
CA ARG A 60 -12.41 0.70 4.05
C ARG A 60 -10.94 1.08 4.20
N ALA A 61 -10.63 2.37 4.10
CA ALA A 61 -9.26 2.85 4.25
C ALA A 61 -8.71 2.54 5.64
N ARG A 62 -9.53 2.59 6.67
CA ARG A 62 -9.14 2.22 8.03
C ARG A 62 -9.03 0.72 8.23
N TYR A 63 -10.00 -0.04 7.72
CA TYR A 63 -9.99 -1.50 7.85
C TYR A 63 -8.75 -2.12 7.21
N PHE A 64 -8.41 -1.66 6.00
CA PHE A 64 -7.24 -2.14 5.27
C PHE A 64 -5.98 -1.32 5.56
N GLY A 65 -6.06 -0.31 6.41
CA GLY A 65 -4.90 0.49 6.76
C GLY A 65 -3.87 -0.33 7.54
N ILE A 66 -2.61 -0.15 7.16
CA ILE A 66 -1.48 -0.76 7.89
C ILE A 66 -1.35 0.00 9.21
N SER A 67 -1.39 -0.72 10.32
CA SER A 67 -1.41 -0.10 11.66
C SER A 67 -0.12 0.62 12.02
N ASP A 68 1.02 0.07 11.61
CA ASP A 68 2.34 0.58 11.98
C ASP A 68 3.43 -0.07 11.12
N LEU A 69 4.67 0.33 11.37
CA LEU A 69 5.83 -0.23 10.66
C LEU A 69 5.96 -1.73 10.89
N ASP A 70 5.65 -2.21 12.10
CA ASP A 70 5.74 -3.64 12.40
C ASP A 70 4.77 -4.46 11.55
N GLU A 71 3.56 -3.98 11.33
CA GLU A 71 2.63 -4.66 10.41
C GLU A 71 3.13 -4.62 8.97
N ALA A 72 3.69 -3.49 8.52
CA ALA A 72 4.29 -3.39 7.19
C ALA A 72 5.44 -4.39 7.01
N VAL A 73 6.27 -4.56 8.02
CA VAL A 73 7.34 -5.58 8.01
C VAL A 73 6.74 -6.98 7.91
N ARG A 74 5.72 -7.30 8.70
CA ARG A 74 5.04 -8.60 8.63
C ARG A 74 4.39 -8.83 7.26
N TYR A 75 3.81 -7.78 6.67
CA TYR A 75 3.25 -7.83 5.30
C TYR A 75 4.32 -8.28 4.30
N MET A 76 5.52 -7.70 4.38
CA MET A 76 6.61 -8.03 3.46
C MET A 76 7.28 -9.37 3.77
N LYS A 77 7.04 -9.94 4.94
CA LYS A 77 7.47 -11.32 5.28
C LYS A 77 6.43 -12.35 4.87
N HIS A 78 5.21 -11.93 4.59
CA HIS A 78 4.15 -12.85 4.15
C HIS A 78 4.42 -13.26 2.69
N PRO A 79 4.54 -14.57 2.39
CA PRO A 79 4.98 -15.01 1.06
C PRO A 79 4.04 -14.61 -0.07
N VAL A 80 2.74 -14.64 0.16
CA VAL A 80 1.75 -14.29 -0.86
C VAL A 80 1.66 -12.77 -1.03
N LEU A 81 1.51 -12.04 0.07
CA LEU A 81 1.31 -10.58 0.02
C LEU A 81 2.55 -9.86 -0.54
N SER A 82 3.74 -10.25 -0.10
CA SER A 82 4.97 -9.65 -0.60
C SER A 82 5.19 -9.91 -2.08
N ALA A 83 4.94 -11.14 -2.53
CA ALA A 83 5.09 -11.52 -3.94
C ALA A 83 4.12 -10.71 -4.81
N ARG A 84 2.87 -10.58 -4.38
CA ARG A 84 1.85 -9.83 -5.14
C ARG A 84 2.16 -8.35 -5.21
N LEU A 85 2.58 -7.75 -4.09
CA LEU A 85 2.91 -6.32 -4.08
C LEU A 85 4.10 -6.02 -5.00
N ARG A 86 5.12 -6.88 -4.99
CA ARG A 86 6.25 -6.73 -5.91
C ARG A 86 5.84 -6.93 -7.37
N GLU A 87 5.00 -7.92 -7.65
CA GLU A 87 4.54 -8.20 -9.00
C GLU A 87 3.74 -7.03 -9.59
N ILE A 88 2.76 -6.51 -8.84
CA ILE A 88 1.92 -5.42 -9.36
C ILE A 88 2.71 -4.10 -9.45
N SER A 89 3.64 -3.87 -8.53
CA SER A 89 4.53 -2.70 -8.59
C SER A 89 5.47 -2.79 -9.81
N GLY A 90 5.98 -3.99 -10.10
CA GLY A 90 6.78 -4.24 -11.30
C GLY A 90 5.98 -4.06 -12.59
N ALA A 91 4.71 -4.49 -12.59
CA ALA A 91 3.82 -4.28 -13.73
C ALA A 91 3.58 -2.78 -13.98
N LEU A 92 3.47 -2.00 -12.91
CA LEU A 92 3.33 -0.55 -12.99
C LEU A 92 4.55 0.09 -13.69
N LEU A 93 5.75 -0.39 -13.40
CA LEU A 93 6.99 0.13 -13.99
C LEU A 93 7.05 0.01 -15.52
N LYS A 94 6.31 -0.91 -16.11
CA LYS A 94 6.27 -1.06 -17.59
C LYS A 94 5.66 0.16 -18.29
N HIS A 95 4.95 1.00 -17.56
CA HIS A 95 4.37 2.22 -18.08
C HIS A 95 5.27 3.45 -17.92
N LYS A 96 6.44 3.28 -17.34
CA LYS A 96 7.41 4.35 -17.14
C LYS A 96 7.70 5.07 -18.46
N GLY A 97 7.60 6.39 -18.45
CA GLY A 97 7.84 7.22 -19.63
C GLY A 97 6.72 7.22 -20.66
N LYS A 98 5.66 6.41 -20.43
CA LYS A 98 4.52 6.31 -21.35
C LYS A 98 3.24 6.86 -20.75
N LYS A 99 3.04 6.65 -19.47
CA LYS A 99 1.85 7.11 -18.73
C LYS A 99 2.27 7.67 -17.37
N THR A 100 1.48 8.61 -16.86
CA THR A 100 1.66 9.15 -15.52
C THR A 100 0.85 8.34 -14.51
N ALA A 101 1.14 8.52 -13.23
CA ALA A 101 0.31 7.92 -12.16
C ALA A 101 -1.14 8.43 -12.27
N LEU A 102 -1.32 9.70 -12.62
CA LEU A 102 -2.64 10.29 -12.82
C LEU A 102 -3.41 9.57 -13.94
N ASP A 103 -2.74 9.27 -15.06
CA ASP A 103 -3.35 8.54 -16.18
C ASP A 103 -3.84 7.16 -15.76
N ILE A 104 -3.06 6.46 -14.93
CA ILE A 104 -3.34 5.07 -14.55
C ILE A 104 -4.40 5.00 -13.45
N PHE A 105 -4.25 5.82 -12.40
CA PHE A 105 -5.01 5.68 -11.16
C PHE A 105 -6.08 6.75 -10.95
N GLY A 106 -5.99 7.89 -11.63
CA GLY A 106 -6.76 9.06 -11.27
C GLY A 106 -6.15 9.80 -10.09
N GLU A 107 -6.69 10.98 -9.80
CA GLU A 107 -6.10 11.93 -8.86
C GLU A 107 -6.02 11.40 -7.43
N ILE A 108 -7.11 10.79 -6.94
CA ILE A 108 -7.21 10.32 -5.56
C ILE A 108 -6.33 9.09 -5.32
N ASP A 109 -6.43 8.10 -6.20
CA ASP A 109 -5.70 6.83 -6.01
C ASP A 109 -4.21 6.97 -6.32
N ALA A 110 -3.81 7.89 -7.19
CA ALA A 110 -2.40 8.17 -7.44
C ALA A 110 -1.68 8.61 -6.16
N VAL A 111 -2.33 9.42 -5.32
CA VAL A 111 -1.78 9.85 -4.03
C VAL A 111 -1.63 8.66 -3.08
N LYS A 112 -2.61 7.76 -3.06
CA LYS A 112 -2.57 6.56 -2.20
C LYS A 112 -1.45 5.61 -2.61
N VAL A 113 -1.20 5.45 -3.90
CA VAL A 113 -0.08 4.63 -4.38
C VAL A 113 1.25 5.22 -3.92
N ARG A 114 1.42 6.55 -3.98
CA ARG A 114 2.63 7.19 -3.46
C ARG A 114 2.82 6.91 -1.97
N SER A 115 1.76 7.03 -1.18
CA SER A 115 1.79 6.74 0.25
C SER A 115 2.18 5.27 0.51
N SER A 116 1.62 4.34 -0.26
CA SER A 116 1.93 2.92 -0.16
C SER A 116 3.39 2.64 -0.50
N MET A 117 3.88 3.19 -1.61
CA MET A 117 5.27 2.97 -2.03
C MET A 117 6.25 3.59 -1.03
N THR A 118 5.92 4.74 -0.45
CA THR A 118 6.72 5.35 0.61
C THR A 118 6.83 4.44 1.83
N LEU A 119 5.72 3.86 2.25
CA LEU A 119 5.68 2.94 3.39
C LEU A 119 6.55 1.70 3.15
N PHE A 120 6.36 1.04 2.02
CA PHE A 120 7.08 -0.20 1.73
C PHE A 120 8.55 0.03 1.33
N ASP A 121 8.88 1.20 0.79
CA ASP A 121 10.28 1.59 0.62
C ASP A 121 11.00 1.72 1.97
N ALA A 122 10.31 2.18 3.00
CA ALA A 122 10.88 2.24 4.34
C ALA A 122 11.19 0.84 4.91
N VAL A 123 10.39 -0.15 4.53
CA VAL A 123 10.60 -1.56 4.95
C VAL A 123 11.68 -2.24 4.11
N CYS A 124 11.64 -2.04 2.81
CA CYS A 124 12.53 -2.68 1.83
C CYS A 124 13.18 -1.60 0.95
N PRO A 125 14.18 -0.88 1.46
CA PRO A 125 14.84 0.17 0.66
C PRO A 125 15.60 -0.43 -0.53
N ASN A 126 15.73 0.37 -1.59
CA ASN A 126 16.40 -0.02 -2.83
C ASN A 126 15.76 -1.24 -3.52
N ASP A 127 14.45 -1.34 -3.43
CA ASP A 127 13.64 -2.39 -4.04
C ASP A 127 12.71 -1.74 -5.09
N VAL A 128 11.77 -2.51 -5.62
CA VAL A 128 10.81 -2.05 -6.64
C VAL A 128 10.03 -0.80 -6.19
N PHE A 129 9.82 -0.61 -4.90
CA PHE A 129 9.04 0.51 -4.36
C PHE A 129 9.74 1.85 -4.60
N SER A 130 11.05 1.92 -4.39
CA SER A 130 11.82 3.14 -4.71
C SER A 130 11.84 3.40 -6.21
N GLU A 131 11.88 2.35 -7.03
CA GLU A 131 11.82 2.49 -8.49
C GLU A 131 10.50 3.09 -8.95
N VAL A 132 9.38 2.69 -8.34
CA VAL A 132 8.06 3.27 -8.63
C VAL A 132 8.01 4.74 -8.24
N LEU A 133 8.54 5.09 -7.06
CA LEU A 133 8.61 6.48 -6.63
C LEU A 133 9.42 7.33 -7.62
N ASP A 134 10.56 6.83 -8.06
CA ASP A 134 11.39 7.55 -9.04
C ASP A 134 10.69 7.70 -10.39
N ALA A 135 10.04 6.64 -10.85
CA ALA A 135 9.43 6.61 -12.19
C ALA A 135 8.17 7.46 -12.31
N PHE A 136 7.35 7.53 -11.26
CA PHE A 136 6.01 8.12 -11.32
C PHE A 136 5.81 9.33 -10.41
N TYR A 137 6.73 9.61 -9.50
CA TYR A 137 6.60 10.68 -8.52
C TYR A 137 7.87 11.50 -8.38
N ASP A 138 8.78 11.44 -9.35
CA ASP A 138 10.06 12.18 -9.36
C ASP A 138 10.89 11.93 -8.08
N GLY A 139 10.76 10.75 -7.49
CA GLY A 139 11.43 10.40 -6.24
C GLY A 139 10.82 11.03 -5.00
N ASP A 140 9.71 11.76 -5.14
CA ASP A 140 9.06 12.45 -4.01
C ASP A 140 8.23 11.46 -3.18
N LYS A 141 8.66 11.26 -1.95
CA LYS A 141 7.93 10.44 -0.98
C LYS A 141 6.74 11.20 -0.43
N ASP A 142 5.75 10.46 0.09
CA ASP A 142 4.62 11.06 0.79
C ASP A 142 5.10 11.59 2.15
N ASN A 143 5.08 12.90 2.32
CA ASN A 143 5.62 13.56 3.51
C ASN A 143 4.92 13.14 4.78
N LEU A 144 3.60 12.99 4.74
CA LEU A 144 2.83 12.61 5.94
C LEU A 144 3.17 11.19 6.38
N THR A 145 3.36 10.27 5.45
CA THR A 145 3.83 8.90 5.77
C THR A 145 5.20 8.94 6.45
N VAL A 146 6.13 9.71 5.88
CA VAL A 146 7.47 9.86 6.47
C VAL A 146 7.39 10.44 7.88
N GLU A 147 6.59 11.48 8.07
CA GLU A 147 6.41 12.11 9.39
C GLU A 147 5.83 11.14 10.42
N LEU A 148 4.83 10.35 10.04
CA LEU A 148 4.21 9.36 10.92
C LEU A 148 5.21 8.28 11.34
N LEU A 149 6.04 7.81 10.42
CA LEU A 149 7.08 6.82 10.74
C LEU A 149 8.16 7.39 11.64
N LEU A 150 8.60 8.63 11.41
CA LEU A 150 9.59 9.30 12.24
C LEU A 150 9.08 9.62 13.64
N ALA A 151 7.83 10.05 13.77
CA ALA A 151 7.20 10.33 15.06
C ALA A 151 7.19 9.09 15.94
N ARG A 152 6.91 7.91 15.35
CA ARG A 152 6.91 6.64 16.07
C ARG A 152 8.32 6.25 16.54
N ASP A 153 9.35 6.47 15.73
CA ASP A 153 10.73 6.21 16.12
C ASP A 153 11.15 7.10 17.28
N LYS A 154 10.73 8.36 17.29
CA LYS A 154 10.99 9.28 18.40
C LYS A 154 10.32 8.80 19.69
N ASP A 155 9.09 8.35 19.61
CA ASP A 155 8.36 7.81 20.76
C ASP A 155 9.05 6.57 21.32
N ARG A 156 9.51 5.66 20.47
CA ARG A 156 10.28 4.48 20.90
C ARG A 156 11.58 4.87 21.58
N ASN A 157 12.34 5.81 21.01
CA ASN A 157 13.60 6.27 21.57
C ASN A 157 13.39 7.00 22.91
N SER A 158 12.35 7.81 23.04
CA SER A 158 12.00 8.47 24.30
C SER A 158 11.67 7.45 25.38
N PHE A 159 10.92 6.41 25.04
CA PHE A 159 10.55 5.35 25.96
C PHE A 159 11.77 4.56 26.41
N THR A 160 12.71 4.26 25.51
CA THR A 160 13.93 3.52 25.82
C THR A 160 14.89 4.32 26.69
N ASN A 161 14.98 5.63 26.50
CA ASN A 161 15.89 6.51 27.24
C ASN A 161 15.40 6.82 28.65
N ASN A 162 14.13 6.54 28.98
CA ASN A 162 13.55 6.74 30.29
C ASN A 162 13.63 5.48 31.19
N GLN A 163 14.26 4.44 30.72
CA GLN A 163 14.55 3.24 31.46
C GLN A 163 16.01 3.21 31.87
#